data_524b4ea493825d6cce4efcae81786974
#
_entry.id   524b4ea493825d6cce4efcae81786974
#
_cell.length_a   1.000
_cell.length_b   1.000
_cell.length_c   1.000
_cell.angle_alpha   90.00
_cell.angle_beta   90.00
_cell.angle_gamma   90.00
#
_symmetry.space_group_name_H-M   'P 1'
#
loop_
_entity.id
_entity.type
_entity.pdbx_description
1 polymer ?
#
loop_
_entity_poly.entity_id
_entity_poly.type
_entity_poly.pdbx_seq_one_letter_code
_entity_poly.pdbx_strand_id
1 'polypeptide(L)'
;TIVLDTSLSIQKEYRFNYLRKDIFGLQPFANEGQTYNTLDFGLNKFHSYPEVGFSGKHFNYLQAKDIQYYNVATPLTELYFKTVMEQGQNLDAFITLNTSEQLNFSIAYKGLRSLGKYINQLSSTGNFRFTTSYATKNKRYALNAHFTSQDFLNGENGGIYNLSDFESDDPEFKNRARLQVYLTDANTFMIGNRYFIDHRFRINSKEATNNLFIDHQFNYEHKKFEYNQTTVATTITTPTGDEIIYRFGDSYVLNNIKDQTRYNRMFNRVGAVYGNTLLGEFKFFIEDFRYNYYYDRVIIAENQTIPNNINDIIQTFGGQYSYRKNNWNGKFTYSKSITEQNLSDLDLNLSYAFDSKNNLSVQYQNLNRIPDHSYTLFQSSYIDYNWYNNFNNEKINSLTAKATTQWVSASLQLSTLNDFLYYSNDDATGEQLLVTPKQYSSTINYLSLNVSKEFKWWKLALDNTLLFQQVDQSENVLNVPQFTTRNTLYFTDYFFKNALFLQTGVTFNYFTNYYANDYNPVISSFYSQSTREIGNFPMFDFFINAKISQTQIYLKAEHFNSAWTGFDYYSAPNYPYRDFMIRFGLVWNFFL
;
A
#
# COMPACT_ATOMS: atom_id res chain seq x y z
N THR A 1 11.15 -7.04 -17.65
CA THR A 1 12.26 -6.11 -17.91
C THR A 1 11.65 -4.80 -18.39
N ILE A 2 11.96 -3.71 -17.72
CA ILE A 2 11.60 -2.36 -18.16
C ILE A 2 12.85 -1.80 -18.86
N VAL A 3 12.70 -1.40 -20.10
CA VAL A 3 13.75 -0.66 -20.81
C VAL A 3 13.56 0.81 -20.51
N LEU A 4 14.53 1.43 -19.84
CA LEU A 4 14.53 2.88 -19.64
C LEU A 4 14.85 3.53 -20.98
N ASP A 5 13.88 4.24 -21.52
CA ASP A 5 14.03 5.03 -22.73
C ASP A 5 14.46 6.46 -22.36
N THR A 6 15.43 6.98 -23.09
CA THR A 6 15.86 8.38 -22.98
C THR A 6 14.76 9.38 -23.36
N SER A 7 13.71 8.91 -24.03
CA SER A 7 12.53 9.68 -24.41
C SER A 7 11.48 9.81 -23.29
N LEU A 8 11.84 9.60 -22.03
CA LEU A 8 10.99 9.57 -20.84
C LEU A 8 9.70 10.38 -21.00
N SER A 9 8.56 9.67 -20.96
CA SER A 9 7.24 10.25 -21.16
C SER A 9 6.66 10.79 -19.85
N ILE A 10 6.15 12.01 -19.86
CA ILE A 10 5.33 12.56 -18.77
C ILE A 10 3.85 12.13 -18.87
N GLN A 11 3.52 11.25 -19.82
CA GLN A 11 2.14 10.82 -20.01
C GLN A 11 1.62 10.14 -18.74
N LYS A 12 0.43 10.59 -18.31
CA LYS A 12 -0.31 10.08 -17.16
C LYS A 12 0.30 10.33 -15.77
N GLU A 13 1.30 11.20 -15.66
CA GLU A 13 1.83 11.63 -14.35
C GLU A 13 0.77 12.28 -13.45
N TYR A 14 -0.33 12.79 -13.99
CA TYR A 14 -1.47 13.29 -13.23
C TYR A 14 -2.15 12.23 -12.34
N ARG A 15 -1.94 10.95 -12.62
CA ARG A 15 -2.44 9.82 -11.80
C ARG A 15 -1.62 9.57 -10.55
N PHE A 16 -0.41 10.13 -10.48
CA PHE A 16 0.58 9.82 -9.48
C PHE A 16 0.60 10.87 -8.36
N ASN A 17 0.96 10.42 -7.17
CA ASN A 17 1.29 11.27 -6.04
C ASN A 17 2.73 11.01 -5.57
N TYR A 18 3.05 11.31 -4.31
CA TYR A 18 4.39 11.05 -3.76
C TYR A 18 4.80 9.57 -3.75
N LEU A 19 3.84 8.63 -3.85
CA LEU A 19 4.15 7.20 -3.99
C LEU A 19 4.72 6.85 -5.37
N ARG A 20 4.59 7.76 -6.35
CA ARG A 20 5.00 7.62 -7.75
C ARG A 20 4.36 6.40 -8.43
N LYS A 21 3.12 6.10 -8.08
CA LYS A 21 2.27 5.06 -8.68
C LYS A 21 0.84 5.56 -8.81
N ASP A 22 0.07 4.90 -9.65
CA ASP A 22 -1.37 5.18 -9.75
C ASP A 22 -2.06 4.89 -8.41
N ILE A 23 -2.79 5.87 -7.89
CA ILE A 23 -3.50 5.81 -6.61
C ILE A 23 -5.02 5.66 -6.78
N PHE A 24 -5.51 5.31 -7.97
CA PHE A 24 -6.94 5.07 -8.16
C PHE A 24 -7.42 3.96 -7.20
N GLY A 25 -8.52 4.22 -6.51
CA GLY A 25 -9.03 3.32 -5.47
C GLY A 25 -8.42 3.54 -4.07
N LEU A 26 -7.56 4.57 -3.90
CA LEU A 26 -7.01 4.99 -2.62
C LEU A 26 -7.37 6.45 -2.35
N GLN A 27 -7.97 6.71 -1.18
CA GLN A 27 -8.28 8.07 -0.69
C GLN A 27 -7.21 8.50 0.31
N PRO A 28 -6.30 9.43 -0.05
CA PRO A 28 -5.24 9.87 0.85
C PRO A 28 -5.79 10.74 1.98
N PHE A 29 -5.16 10.66 3.15
CA PHE A 29 -5.42 11.60 4.23
C PHE A 29 -4.88 12.99 3.90
N ALA A 30 -5.26 14.00 4.69
CA ALA A 30 -5.00 15.40 4.37
C ALA A 30 -3.51 15.69 4.15
N ASN A 31 -2.61 15.19 4.99
CA ASN A 31 -1.17 15.40 4.83
C ASN A 31 -0.48 14.29 4.01
N GLU A 32 0.52 14.63 3.24
CA GLU A 32 1.35 13.63 2.56
C GLU A 32 2.17 12.81 3.55
N GLY A 33 2.31 11.52 3.29
CA GLY A 33 3.01 10.59 4.18
C GLY A 33 2.14 10.00 5.29
N GLN A 34 0.90 10.45 5.44
CA GLN A 34 -0.12 9.76 6.22
C GLN A 34 -0.66 8.54 5.48
N THR A 35 -1.61 7.85 6.10
CA THR A 35 -2.28 6.66 5.56
C THR A 35 -3.27 6.99 4.42
N TYR A 36 -3.87 5.93 3.86
CA TYR A 36 -4.92 5.98 2.85
C TYR A 36 -6.08 5.13 3.28
N ASN A 37 -7.30 5.60 3.03
CA ASN A 37 -8.47 4.74 3.07
C ASN A 37 -8.60 3.99 1.73
N THR A 38 -8.96 2.72 1.77
CA THR A 38 -9.06 1.87 0.58
C THR A 38 -10.48 1.93 0.03
N LEU A 39 -10.65 2.54 -1.14
CA LEU A 39 -11.93 2.60 -1.86
C LEU A 39 -12.14 1.37 -2.76
N ASP A 40 -11.08 0.68 -3.17
CA ASP A 40 -11.10 -0.51 -4.03
C ASP A 40 -10.57 -1.71 -3.25
N PHE A 41 -11.45 -2.61 -2.83
CA PHE A 41 -11.05 -3.83 -2.13
C PHE A 41 -10.13 -4.73 -2.97
N GLY A 42 -10.24 -4.68 -4.30
CA GLY A 42 -9.38 -5.42 -5.22
C GLY A 42 -7.90 -5.05 -5.16
N LEU A 43 -7.54 -3.93 -4.49
CA LEU A 43 -6.15 -3.55 -4.23
C LEU A 43 -5.50 -4.39 -3.11
N ASN A 44 -6.29 -5.04 -2.25
CA ASN A 44 -5.79 -5.92 -1.21
C ASN A 44 -5.17 -7.16 -1.85
N LYS A 45 -3.92 -7.43 -1.50
CA LYS A 45 -3.19 -8.63 -1.95
C LYS A 45 -2.95 -9.51 -0.75
N PHE A 46 -3.65 -10.61 -0.72
CA PHE A 46 -3.52 -11.59 0.35
C PHE A 46 -2.34 -12.52 0.11
N HIS A 47 -1.69 -12.91 1.19
CA HIS A 47 -0.58 -13.84 1.23
C HIS A 47 -0.89 -14.91 2.26
N SER A 48 -0.35 -16.11 2.06
CA SER A 48 -0.57 -17.25 2.95
C SER A 48 0.09 -17.08 4.31
N TYR A 49 1.29 -16.49 4.35
CA TYR A 49 2.03 -16.22 5.59
C TYR A 49 1.50 -14.99 6.31
N PRO A 50 1.51 -14.97 7.67
CA PRO A 50 1.05 -13.84 8.45
C PRO A 50 1.99 -12.64 8.30
N GLU A 51 1.42 -11.45 8.29
CA GLU A 51 2.14 -10.17 8.34
C GLU A 51 2.10 -9.59 9.77
N VAL A 52 2.90 -8.55 9.99
CA VAL A 52 3.02 -7.92 11.32
C VAL A 52 1.72 -7.29 11.83
N GLY A 53 0.84 -6.84 10.92
CA GLY A 53 -0.28 -5.94 11.21
C GLY A 53 0.09 -4.48 10.92
N PHE A 54 -0.57 -3.52 11.59
CA PHE A 54 -0.34 -2.07 11.40
C PHE A 54 -0.51 -1.63 9.93
N SER A 55 -1.56 -2.08 9.28
CA SER A 55 -1.78 -1.97 7.83
C SER A 55 -1.78 -0.52 7.33
N GLY A 56 -2.19 0.45 8.16
CA GLY A 56 -2.15 1.87 7.83
C GLY A 56 -0.75 2.44 7.57
N LYS A 57 0.32 1.76 8.00
CA LYS A 57 1.72 2.20 7.78
C LYS A 57 2.36 1.62 6.52
N HIS A 58 1.72 0.67 5.84
CA HIS A 58 2.35 -0.08 4.76
C HIS A 58 2.21 0.53 3.35
N PHE A 59 1.44 1.60 3.17
CA PHE A 59 1.22 2.18 1.82
C PHE A 59 2.49 2.69 1.14
N ASN A 60 3.42 3.24 1.89
CA ASN A 60 4.73 3.68 1.38
C ASN A 60 5.86 2.69 1.68
N TYR A 61 5.59 1.58 2.38
CA TYR A 61 6.56 0.54 2.67
C TYR A 61 6.80 -0.32 1.43
N LEU A 62 8.05 -0.40 0.98
CA LEU A 62 8.44 -1.24 -0.15
C LEU A 62 8.67 -2.67 0.32
N GLN A 63 7.84 -3.58 -0.18
CA GLN A 63 8.01 -5.02 0.00
C GLN A 63 9.16 -5.56 -0.88
N ALA A 64 9.61 -6.79 -0.64
CA ALA A 64 10.69 -7.39 -1.44
C ALA A 64 10.38 -7.41 -2.95
N LYS A 65 9.12 -7.64 -3.31
CA LYS A 65 8.64 -7.64 -4.71
C LYS A 65 8.61 -6.27 -5.38
N ASP A 66 8.63 -5.18 -4.61
CA ASP A 66 8.61 -3.81 -5.12
C ASP A 66 10.01 -3.30 -5.45
N ILE A 67 11.05 -4.02 -5.02
CA ILE A 67 12.44 -3.65 -5.27
C ILE A 67 12.84 -4.03 -6.69
N GLN A 68 13.38 -3.06 -7.42
CA GLN A 68 13.83 -3.22 -8.80
C GLN A 68 15.34 -3.46 -8.86
N TYR A 69 15.75 -4.27 -9.83
CA TYR A 69 17.15 -4.53 -10.17
C TYR A 69 17.43 -4.02 -11.56
N TYR A 70 18.64 -3.55 -11.78
CA TYR A 70 19.00 -2.78 -12.96
C TYR A 70 20.11 -3.44 -13.75
N ASN A 71 20.17 -3.12 -15.04
CA ASN A 71 21.29 -3.35 -15.93
C ASN A 71 21.30 -2.22 -16.96
N VAL A 72 22.32 -1.39 -16.93
CA VAL A 72 22.38 -0.15 -17.71
C VAL A 72 23.68 -0.11 -18.53
N ALA A 73 23.60 0.41 -19.76
CA ALA A 73 24.76 0.57 -20.62
C ALA A 73 25.67 1.73 -20.14
N THR A 74 25.06 2.80 -19.65
CA THR A 74 25.73 3.97 -19.07
C THR A 74 25.12 4.25 -17.69
N PRO A 75 25.87 4.88 -16.75
CA PRO A 75 25.32 5.29 -15.49
C PRO A 75 24.07 6.15 -15.65
N LEU A 76 23.04 5.86 -14.83
CA LEU A 76 21.79 6.61 -14.78
C LEU A 76 21.62 7.20 -13.40
N THR A 77 21.37 8.50 -13.32
CA THR A 77 20.94 9.20 -12.11
C THR A 77 19.59 9.84 -12.34
N GLU A 78 18.66 9.64 -11.41
CA GLU A 78 17.38 10.34 -11.38
C GLU A 78 17.25 11.11 -10.05
N LEU A 79 16.86 12.38 -10.15
CA LEU A 79 16.50 13.21 -9.02
C LEU A 79 15.05 13.64 -9.18
N TYR A 80 14.21 13.25 -8.23
CA TYR A 80 12.83 13.67 -8.11
C TYR A 80 12.68 14.58 -6.91
N PHE A 81 12.02 15.72 -7.09
CA PHE A 81 11.65 16.66 -6.04
C PHE A 81 10.20 17.07 -6.21
N LYS A 82 9.48 17.20 -5.10
CA LYS A 82 8.12 17.74 -5.08
C LYS A 82 7.88 18.49 -3.79
N THR A 83 7.22 19.65 -3.88
CA THR A 83 6.72 20.35 -2.70
C THR A 83 5.60 19.55 -2.03
N VAL A 84 5.53 19.63 -0.72
CA VAL A 84 4.49 19.02 0.10
C VAL A 84 3.77 20.08 0.93
N MET A 85 2.78 19.67 1.70
CA MET A 85 1.98 20.56 2.52
C MET A 85 2.80 21.13 3.67
N GLU A 86 2.77 22.45 3.84
CA GLU A 86 3.41 23.20 4.93
C GLU A 86 4.85 22.76 5.20
N GLN A 87 5.78 23.66 4.99
CA GLN A 87 7.20 23.55 5.36
C GLN A 87 7.82 22.14 5.17
N GLY A 88 7.79 21.61 3.97
CA GLY A 88 8.38 20.31 3.74
C GLY A 88 8.66 20.01 2.27
N GLN A 89 9.20 18.83 2.04
CA GLN A 89 9.58 18.36 0.71
C GLN A 89 9.51 16.85 0.60
N ASN A 90 9.36 16.37 -0.63
CA ASN A 90 9.53 14.98 -1.02
C ASN A 90 10.69 14.91 -2.01
N LEU A 91 11.69 14.12 -1.68
CA LEU A 91 12.88 13.86 -2.49
C LEU A 91 12.97 12.34 -2.77
N ASP A 92 13.25 11.95 -4.01
CA ASP A 92 13.60 10.58 -4.37
C ASP A 92 14.82 10.64 -5.28
N ALA A 93 15.98 10.23 -4.78
CA ALA A 93 17.24 10.22 -5.48
C ALA A 93 17.65 8.77 -5.76
N PHE A 94 18.07 8.52 -6.98
CA PHE A 94 18.43 7.20 -7.45
C PHE A 94 19.65 7.26 -8.37
N ILE A 95 20.59 6.37 -8.16
CA ILE A 95 21.75 6.15 -9.05
C ILE A 95 21.94 4.66 -9.30
N THR A 96 22.21 4.30 -10.55
CA THR A 96 22.57 2.93 -10.93
C THR A 96 23.69 2.95 -11.94
N LEU A 97 24.60 1.99 -11.79
CA LEU A 97 25.72 1.82 -12.70
C LEU A 97 26.14 0.34 -12.83
N ASN A 98 26.64 -0.01 -13.99
CA ASN A 98 27.31 -1.27 -14.20
C ASN A 98 28.83 -1.06 -14.03
N THR A 99 29.45 -1.83 -13.13
CA THR A 99 30.92 -1.88 -13.01
C THR A 99 31.55 -2.84 -14.02
N SER A 100 30.74 -3.75 -14.56
CA SER A 100 31.03 -4.63 -15.67
C SER A 100 29.73 -5.06 -16.36
N GLU A 101 29.80 -5.73 -17.49
CA GLU A 101 28.62 -6.34 -18.14
C GLU A 101 27.87 -7.31 -17.24
N GLN A 102 28.53 -7.85 -16.21
CA GLN A 102 28.00 -8.86 -15.32
C GLN A 102 27.48 -8.31 -14.01
N LEU A 103 27.88 -7.11 -13.59
CA LEU A 103 27.62 -6.60 -12.26
C LEU A 103 27.07 -5.18 -12.26
N ASN A 104 25.89 -5.04 -11.71
CA ASN A 104 25.22 -3.75 -11.49
C ASN A 104 25.07 -3.47 -9.99
N PHE A 105 25.17 -2.21 -9.64
CA PHE A 105 24.80 -1.67 -8.32
C PHE A 105 23.84 -0.49 -8.48
N SER A 106 22.93 -0.35 -7.53
CA SER A 106 22.16 0.86 -7.38
C SER A 106 22.03 1.30 -5.93
N ILE A 107 21.92 2.61 -5.73
CA ILE A 107 21.62 3.24 -4.45
C ILE A 107 20.45 4.18 -4.68
N ALA A 108 19.47 4.15 -3.80
CA ALA A 108 18.35 5.05 -3.82
C ALA A 108 17.96 5.50 -2.41
N TYR A 109 17.51 6.73 -2.30
CA TYR A 109 16.94 7.27 -1.07
C TYR A 109 15.71 8.09 -1.40
N LYS A 110 14.60 7.77 -0.75
CA LYS A 110 13.36 8.54 -0.82
C LYS A 110 13.04 9.08 0.57
N GLY A 111 12.99 10.40 0.69
CA GLY A 111 12.66 11.10 1.92
C GLY A 111 11.45 12.01 1.73
N LEU A 112 10.59 12.05 2.72
CA LEU A 112 9.45 12.96 2.77
C LEU A 112 9.38 13.57 4.17
N ARG A 113 9.15 14.89 4.24
CA ARG A 113 8.77 15.59 5.45
C ARG A 113 7.66 16.58 5.13
N SER A 114 6.60 16.61 5.92
CA SER A 114 5.47 17.50 5.77
C SER A 114 4.84 17.76 7.13
N LEU A 115 4.60 19.02 7.51
CA LEU A 115 3.98 19.36 8.79
C LEU A 115 2.47 19.13 8.80
N GLY A 116 1.82 19.30 7.64
CA GLY A 116 0.36 19.30 7.55
C GLY A 116 -0.28 20.60 8.03
N LYS A 117 -1.58 20.73 7.85
CA LYS A 117 -2.36 21.94 8.23
C LYS A 117 -3.04 21.82 9.57
N TYR A 118 -3.30 20.61 10.03
CA TYR A 118 -3.99 20.34 11.28
C TYR A 118 -3.00 20.17 12.42
N ILE A 119 -3.47 20.34 13.65
CA ILE A 119 -2.68 20.07 14.85
C ILE A 119 -2.17 18.61 14.80
N ASN A 120 -0.93 18.40 15.21
CA ASN A 120 -0.27 17.10 15.35
C ASN A 120 -0.37 16.19 14.11
N GLN A 121 -0.01 16.73 12.94
CA GLN A 121 -0.15 16.02 11.64
C GLN A 121 1.19 15.80 10.92
N LEU A 122 2.31 15.97 11.60
CA LEU A 122 3.66 15.78 11.02
C LEU A 122 3.78 14.40 10.37
N SER A 123 4.32 14.36 9.17
CA SER A 123 4.78 13.13 8.52
C SER A 123 6.27 13.26 8.19
N SER A 124 7.06 12.24 8.53
CA SER A 124 8.47 12.16 8.16
C SER A 124 8.79 10.71 7.81
N THR A 125 9.25 10.47 6.58
CA THR A 125 9.57 9.12 6.12
C THR A 125 10.94 9.09 5.45
N GLY A 126 11.69 8.02 5.69
CA GLY A 126 12.94 7.71 5.03
C GLY A 126 12.91 6.31 4.42
N ASN A 127 13.49 6.15 3.24
CA ASN A 127 13.53 4.86 2.56
C ASN A 127 14.85 4.74 1.80
N PHE A 128 15.82 4.08 2.41
CA PHE A 128 17.10 3.75 1.80
C PHE A 128 17.04 2.39 1.11
N ARG A 129 17.60 2.29 -0.09
CA ARG A 129 17.67 1.06 -0.89
C ARG A 129 19.06 0.91 -1.49
N PHE A 130 19.66 -0.25 -1.28
CA PHE A 130 20.83 -0.70 -2.00
C PHE A 130 20.50 -1.98 -2.75
N THR A 131 20.79 -2.06 -4.04
CA THR A 131 20.56 -3.28 -4.83
C THR A 131 21.79 -3.67 -5.62
N THR A 132 21.94 -4.97 -5.84
CA THR A 132 22.96 -5.50 -6.76
C THR A 132 22.36 -6.62 -7.61
N SER A 133 22.80 -6.68 -8.84
CA SER A 133 22.47 -7.75 -9.79
C SER A 133 23.76 -8.27 -10.42
N TYR A 134 23.96 -9.58 -10.36
CA TYR A 134 25.15 -10.24 -10.90
C TYR A 134 24.75 -11.44 -11.76
N ALA A 135 25.42 -11.60 -12.89
CA ALA A 135 25.31 -12.80 -13.71
C ALA A 135 26.68 -13.18 -14.28
N THR A 136 27.05 -14.46 -14.20
CA THR A 136 28.28 -14.95 -14.82
C THR A 136 28.23 -14.83 -16.34
N LYS A 137 29.39 -14.68 -17.02
CA LYS A 137 29.49 -14.57 -18.49
C LYS A 137 28.79 -15.72 -19.23
N ASN A 138 28.88 -16.92 -18.69
CA ASN A 138 28.22 -18.13 -19.21
C ASN A 138 26.76 -18.26 -18.80
N LYS A 139 26.18 -17.26 -18.10
CA LYS A 139 24.81 -17.22 -17.57
C LYS A 139 24.42 -18.46 -16.75
N ARG A 140 25.42 -19.13 -16.14
CA ARG A 140 25.22 -20.31 -15.31
C ARG A 140 24.73 -19.96 -13.92
N TYR A 141 25.17 -18.82 -13.39
CA TYR A 141 24.78 -18.29 -12.10
C TYR A 141 24.24 -16.88 -12.25
N ALA A 142 23.14 -16.61 -11.59
CA ALA A 142 22.54 -15.28 -11.47
C ALA A 142 22.17 -15.01 -10.02
N LEU A 143 22.37 -13.78 -9.57
CA LEU A 143 22.11 -13.29 -8.23
C LEU A 143 21.44 -11.91 -8.30
N ASN A 144 20.39 -11.74 -7.52
CA ASN A 144 19.85 -10.44 -7.13
C ASN A 144 19.89 -10.33 -5.61
N ALA A 145 20.37 -9.22 -5.09
CA ALA A 145 20.37 -8.98 -3.66
C ALA A 145 20.03 -7.52 -3.36
N HIS A 146 19.38 -7.29 -2.23
CA HIS A 146 19.13 -5.94 -1.75
C HIS A 146 19.18 -5.83 -0.22
N PHE A 147 19.49 -4.62 0.21
CA PHE A 147 19.28 -4.13 1.56
C PHE A 147 18.34 -2.93 1.51
N THR A 148 17.36 -2.89 2.42
CA THR A 148 16.50 -1.72 2.62
C THR A 148 16.43 -1.34 4.09
N SER A 149 16.44 -0.04 4.36
CA SER A 149 16.13 0.54 5.66
C SER A 149 15.05 1.60 5.47
N GLN A 150 13.92 1.42 6.13
CA GLN A 150 12.72 2.23 5.92
C GLN A 150 12.16 2.67 7.27
N ASP A 151 11.83 3.95 7.40
CA ASP A 151 11.24 4.52 8.61
C ASP A 151 10.07 5.43 8.29
N PHE A 152 9.06 5.45 9.18
CA PHE A 152 7.81 6.19 9.02
C PHE A 152 7.38 6.76 10.36
N LEU A 153 7.54 8.07 10.53
CA LEU A 153 7.06 8.81 11.69
C LEU A 153 5.82 9.62 11.28
N ASN A 154 4.73 9.47 12.03
CA ASN A 154 3.54 10.28 11.86
C ASN A 154 3.09 10.85 13.20
N GLY A 155 2.81 12.16 13.24
CA GLY A 155 1.95 12.75 14.25
C GLY A 155 0.53 12.19 14.07
N GLU A 156 -0.07 11.79 15.17
CA GLU A 156 -1.41 11.19 15.19
C GLU A 156 -2.34 12.13 15.96
N ASN A 157 -3.25 12.78 15.24
CA ASN A 157 -4.20 13.70 15.84
C ASN A 157 -5.53 13.04 16.27
N GLY A 158 -5.72 11.76 15.92
CA GLY A 158 -6.94 11.03 16.28
C GLY A 158 -8.21 11.48 15.58
N GLY A 159 -8.09 12.39 14.59
CA GLY A 159 -9.22 13.02 13.90
C GLY A 159 -9.69 14.31 14.53
N ILE A 160 -10.62 15.00 13.88
CA ILE A 160 -11.24 16.25 14.37
C ILE A 160 -12.29 15.90 15.41
N TYR A 161 -12.30 16.66 16.53
CA TYR A 161 -13.27 16.49 17.61
C TYR A 161 -14.67 16.96 17.20
N ASN A 162 -14.80 18.19 16.68
CA ASN A 162 -16.07 18.74 16.26
C ASN A 162 -16.10 18.91 14.73
N LEU A 163 -16.83 18.02 14.06
CA LEU A 163 -16.94 18.04 12.60
C LEU A 163 -17.77 19.22 12.08
N SER A 164 -18.72 19.76 12.87
CA SER A 164 -19.50 20.92 12.46
C SER A 164 -18.64 22.19 12.32
N ASP A 165 -17.54 22.30 13.06
CA ASP A 165 -16.58 23.40 12.88
C ASP A 165 -15.86 23.29 11.52
N PHE A 166 -15.49 22.08 11.12
CA PHE A 166 -14.90 21.85 9.81
C PHE A 166 -15.87 22.14 8.67
N GLU A 167 -17.12 21.73 8.80
CA GLU A 167 -18.19 21.87 7.79
C GLU A 167 -18.75 23.30 7.72
N SER A 168 -18.45 24.14 8.72
CA SER A 168 -18.92 25.52 8.77
C SER A 168 -18.19 26.42 7.76
N ASP A 169 -18.86 27.50 7.33
CA ASP A 169 -18.24 28.57 6.51
C ASP A 169 -17.50 29.60 7.36
N ASP A 170 -17.34 29.37 8.67
CA ASP A 170 -16.67 30.30 9.58
C ASP A 170 -15.21 30.53 9.14
N PRO A 171 -14.83 31.79 8.90
CA PRO A 171 -13.45 32.12 8.50
C PRO A 171 -12.40 31.68 9.54
N GLU A 172 -12.77 31.55 10.79
CA GLU A 172 -11.87 31.10 11.86
C GLU A 172 -11.35 29.67 11.58
N PHE A 173 -12.22 28.76 11.20
CA PHE A 173 -11.88 27.36 10.95
C PHE A 173 -11.26 27.09 9.58
N LYS A 174 -11.20 28.10 8.69
CA LYS A 174 -10.38 28.02 7.46
C LYS A 174 -8.90 27.90 7.78
N ASN A 175 -8.46 28.42 8.93
CA ASN A 175 -7.18 28.06 9.51
C ASN A 175 -7.31 26.72 10.26
N ARG A 176 -6.97 25.62 9.59
CA ARG A 176 -7.16 24.25 10.09
C ARG A 176 -6.44 23.95 11.41
N ALA A 177 -5.41 24.72 11.77
CA ALA A 177 -4.75 24.62 13.07
C ALA A 177 -5.62 25.10 14.25
N ARG A 178 -6.79 25.69 13.99
CA ARG A 178 -7.76 26.08 15.02
C ARG A 178 -8.81 25.02 15.32
N LEU A 179 -8.93 24.01 14.45
CA LEU A 179 -9.81 22.87 14.69
C LEU A 179 -9.25 22.00 15.80
N GLN A 180 -10.06 21.72 16.80
CA GLN A 180 -9.68 20.84 17.89
C GLN A 180 -9.62 19.38 17.41
N VAL A 181 -8.65 18.64 17.94
CA VAL A 181 -8.38 17.24 17.58
C VAL A 181 -8.34 16.39 18.83
N TYR A 182 -8.58 15.09 18.69
CA TYR A 182 -8.59 14.18 19.85
C TYR A 182 -7.21 14.00 20.49
N LEU A 183 -6.11 14.16 19.74
CA LEU A 183 -4.75 13.93 20.23
C LEU A 183 -3.82 15.05 19.77
N THR A 184 -3.14 15.69 20.72
CA THR A 184 -2.25 16.82 20.43
C THR A 184 -0.76 16.46 20.51
N ASP A 185 -0.43 15.28 21.06
CA ASP A 185 0.95 14.89 21.40
C ASP A 185 1.27 13.41 21.11
N ALA A 186 0.36 12.70 20.43
CA ALA A 186 0.58 11.31 20.04
C ALA A 186 1.35 11.20 18.72
N ASN A 187 2.16 10.17 18.60
CA ASN A 187 2.82 9.82 17.35
C ASN A 187 3.02 8.31 17.21
N THR A 188 3.14 7.87 15.97
CA THR A 188 3.48 6.49 15.63
C THR A 188 4.77 6.47 14.84
N PHE A 189 5.60 5.47 15.12
CA PHE A 189 6.86 5.26 14.42
C PHE A 189 7.00 3.80 14.00
N MET A 190 7.27 3.56 12.74
CA MET A 190 7.59 2.23 12.23
C MET A 190 8.95 2.25 11.54
N ILE A 191 9.80 1.29 11.86
CA ILE A 191 11.06 1.04 11.16
C ILE A 191 11.09 -0.39 10.64
N GLY A 192 11.65 -0.59 9.44
CA GLY A 192 11.85 -1.90 8.86
C GLY A 192 13.17 -2.01 8.12
N ASN A 193 13.96 -3.03 8.47
CA ASN A 193 15.20 -3.36 7.81
C ASN A 193 15.09 -4.73 7.15
N ARG A 194 15.51 -4.84 5.88
CA ARG A 194 15.44 -6.08 5.12
C ARG A 194 16.75 -6.40 4.45
N TYR A 195 17.11 -7.70 4.52
CA TYR A 195 18.18 -8.32 3.77
C TYR A 195 17.57 -9.39 2.87
N PHE A 196 17.81 -9.30 1.58
CA PHE A 196 17.23 -10.18 0.59
C PHE A 196 18.29 -10.68 -0.38
N ILE A 197 18.24 -11.98 -0.69
CA ILE A 197 19.05 -12.65 -1.70
C ILE A 197 18.14 -13.59 -2.49
N ASP A 198 18.23 -13.54 -3.81
CA ASP A 198 17.59 -14.46 -4.72
C ASP A 198 18.62 -14.87 -5.77
N HIS A 199 18.94 -16.16 -5.81
CA HIS A 199 19.97 -16.65 -6.73
C HIS A 199 19.61 -18.00 -7.34
N ARG A 200 20.13 -18.20 -8.55
CA ARG A 200 19.87 -19.38 -9.37
C ARG A 200 21.15 -19.89 -9.99
N PHE A 201 21.35 -21.20 -9.92
CA PHE A 201 22.49 -21.89 -10.52
C PHE A 201 22.03 -22.98 -11.47
N ARG A 202 22.53 -22.95 -12.72
CA ARG A 202 22.30 -24.00 -13.71
C ARG A 202 23.33 -25.12 -13.53
N ILE A 203 22.83 -26.34 -13.30
CA ILE A 203 23.68 -27.52 -13.10
C ILE A 203 24.37 -27.90 -14.39
N ASN A 204 23.67 -27.90 -15.52
CA ASN A 204 24.24 -28.17 -16.84
C ASN A 204 25.38 -27.20 -17.18
N SER A 205 26.50 -27.71 -17.63
CA SER A 205 27.66 -26.88 -18.04
C SER A 205 27.35 -25.97 -19.21
N LYS A 206 26.57 -26.45 -20.19
CA LYS A 206 26.08 -25.71 -21.35
C LYS A 206 24.55 -25.60 -21.30
N GLU A 207 24.04 -24.56 -21.93
CA GLU A 207 22.59 -24.41 -22.15
C GLU A 207 22.16 -25.45 -23.21
N ALA A 208 21.03 -26.11 -22.92
CA ALA A 208 20.48 -27.18 -23.74
C ALA A 208 18.95 -27.06 -23.80
N THR A 209 18.30 -27.92 -24.60
CA THR A 209 16.84 -28.04 -24.62
C THR A 209 16.27 -28.35 -23.23
N ASN A 210 17.03 -29.16 -22.46
CA ASN A 210 16.70 -29.51 -21.08
C ASN A 210 17.74 -28.91 -20.13
N ASN A 211 17.29 -28.12 -19.17
CA ASN A 211 18.17 -27.49 -18.21
C ASN A 211 17.68 -27.78 -16.80
N LEU A 212 18.60 -28.06 -15.91
CA LEU A 212 18.33 -28.24 -14.50
C LEU A 212 18.98 -27.10 -13.71
N PHE A 213 18.18 -26.48 -12.82
CA PHE A 213 18.67 -25.40 -11.95
C PHE A 213 18.35 -25.70 -10.50
N ILE A 214 19.15 -25.12 -9.63
CA ILE A 214 18.83 -24.93 -8.23
C ILE A 214 18.63 -23.44 -8.02
N ASP A 215 17.55 -23.05 -7.35
CA ASP A 215 17.35 -21.69 -6.89
C ASP A 215 17.21 -21.65 -5.36
N HIS A 216 17.59 -20.52 -4.81
CA HIS A 216 17.43 -20.23 -3.39
C HIS A 216 17.08 -18.77 -3.21
N GLN A 217 16.09 -18.53 -2.36
CA GLN A 217 15.68 -17.20 -1.92
C GLN A 217 15.79 -17.12 -0.40
N PHE A 218 16.47 -16.09 0.06
CA PHE A 218 16.57 -15.72 1.47
C PHE A 218 15.97 -14.33 1.67
N ASN A 219 15.17 -14.15 2.70
CA ASN A 219 14.60 -12.87 3.10
C ASN A 219 14.55 -12.79 4.62
N TYR A 220 15.37 -11.92 5.21
CA TYR A 220 15.33 -11.61 6.62
C TYR A 220 14.82 -10.18 6.80
N GLU A 221 13.82 -9.99 7.65
CA GLU A 221 13.22 -8.69 7.92
C GLU A 221 13.03 -8.50 9.42
N HIS A 222 13.47 -7.33 9.88
CA HIS A 222 13.18 -6.83 11.22
C HIS A 222 12.27 -5.62 11.11
N LYS A 223 11.14 -5.61 11.83
CA LYS A 223 10.26 -4.46 11.96
C LYS A 223 10.06 -4.11 13.43
N LYS A 224 9.92 -2.82 13.69
CA LYS A 224 9.53 -2.28 14.98
C LYS A 224 8.43 -1.26 14.78
N PHE A 225 7.37 -1.35 15.55
CA PHE A 225 6.30 -0.35 15.61
C PHE A 225 6.24 0.24 17.00
N GLU A 226 6.03 1.55 17.10
CA GLU A 226 5.86 2.29 18.35
C GLU A 226 4.62 3.19 18.26
N TYR A 227 3.86 3.20 19.35
CA TYR A 227 2.88 4.23 19.64
C TYR A 227 3.33 4.99 20.87
N ASN A 228 3.48 6.31 20.75
CA ASN A 228 3.92 7.18 21.83
C ASN A 228 2.88 8.27 22.04
N GLN A 229 2.55 8.57 23.30
CA GLN A 229 1.65 9.64 23.69
C GLN A 229 2.08 10.21 25.05
N THR A 230 2.22 11.52 25.14
CA THR A 230 2.72 12.15 26.37
C THR A 230 1.62 12.23 27.42
N THR A 231 0.41 12.62 27.05
CA THR A 231 -0.72 12.84 27.98
C THR A 231 -1.92 11.99 27.54
N VAL A 232 -2.38 11.07 28.38
CA VAL A 232 -3.50 10.15 28.07
C VAL A 232 -4.82 10.91 27.91
N ALA A 233 -5.08 11.86 28.81
CA ALA A 233 -6.27 12.71 28.76
C ALA A 233 -6.04 13.93 27.86
N THR A 234 -6.97 14.20 26.97
CA THR A 234 -6.96 15.41 26.13
C THR A 234 -7.99 16.39 26.66
N THR A 235 -7.59 17.66 26.87
CA THR A 235 -8.51 18.72 27.22
C THR A 235 -9.08 19.36 25.97
N ILE A 236 -10.40 19.35 25.84
CA ILE A 236 -11.14 19.96 24.74
C ILE A 236 -11.90 21.15 25.27
N THR A 237 -11.72 22.33 24.70
CA THR A 237 -12.46 23.52 25.05
C THR A 237 -13.77 23.56 24.28
N THR A 238 -14.89 23.53 25.00
CA THR A 238 -16.26 23.65 24.46
C THR A 238 -16.89 24.98 24.86
N PRO A 239 -17.99 25.40 24.23
CA PRO A 239 -18.73 26.61 24.66
C PRO A 239 -19.24 26.57 26.11
N THR A 240 -19.37 25.38 26.68
CA THR A 240 -19.85 25.15 28.04
C THR A 240 -18.74 25.01 29.09
N GLY A 241 -17.48 24.93 28.66
CA GLY A 241 -16.29 24.75 29.49
C GLY A 241 -15.33 23.72 28.95
N ASP A 242 -14.26 23.44 29.68
CA ASP A 242 -13.29 22.44 29.31
C ASP A 242 -13.77 21.03 29.66
N GLU A 243 -13.66 20.11 28.72
CA GLU A 243 -13.96 18.69 28.87
C GLU A 243 -12.67 17.88 28.81
N ILE A 244 -12.56 16.84 29.63
CA ILE A 244 -11.43 15.91 29.64
C ILE A 244 -11.86 14.63 28.94
N ILE A 245 -11.20 14.33 27.84
CA ILE A 245 -11.50 13.19 26.95
C ILE A 245 -10.45 12.09 27.13
N TYR A 246 -10.90 10.86 27.39
CA TYR A 246 -10.11 9.63 27.38
C TYR A 246 -10.47 8.84 26.12
N ARG A 247 -9.87 9.21 24.99
CA ARG A 247 -10.28 8.70 23.67
C ARG A 247 -10.22 7.19 23.54
N PHE A 248 -9.23 6.54 24.15
CA PHE A 248 -9.01 5.09 24.07
C PHE A 248 -9.31 4.33 25.36
N GLY A 249 -10.17 4.91 26.23
CA GLY A 249 -10.51 4.33 27.53
C GLY A 249 -9.41 4.51 28.58
N ASP A 250 -9.45 3.66 29.60
CA ASP A 250 -8.52 3.69 30.71
C ASP A 250 -7.13 3.18 30.34
N SER A 251 -6.12 3.66 31.07
CA SER A 251 -4.73 3.28 30.86
C SER A 251 -4.04 2.88 32.17
N TYR A 252 -3.12 1.93 32.11
CA TYR A 252 -2.25 1.55 33.22
C TYR A 252 -1.30 2.67 33.65
N VAL A 253 -1.07 3.66 32.77
CA VAL A 253 -0.23 4.84 33.03
C VAL A 253 -1.00 6.11 32.65
N LEU A 254 -0.82 7.18 33.40
CA LEU A 254 -1.52 8.44 33.15
C LEU A 254 -0.84 9.33 32.13
N ASN A 255 0.44 9.07 31.86
CA ASN A 255 1.25 9.84 30.91
C ASN A 255 2.44 9.03 30.39
N ASN A 256 3.09 9.54 29.35
CA ASN A 256 4.30 8.98 28.75
C ASN A 256 4.13 7.52 28.27
N ILE A 257 3.02 7.24 27.58
CA ILE A 257 2.84 5.96 26.89
C ILE A 257 3.96 5.78 25.86
N LYS A 258 4.58 4.57 25.88
CA LYS A 258 5.59 4.12 24.93
C LYS A 258 5.37 2.65 24.64
N ASP A 259 4.34 2.36 23.86
CA ASP A 259 4.05 0.99 23.47
C ASP A 259 4.89 0.59 22.28
N GLN A 260 5.52 -0.58 22.36
CA GLN A 260 6.46 -1.03 21.36
C GLN A 260 6.20 -2.49 20.97
N THR A 261 6.08 -2.73 19.69
CA THR A 261 5.97 -4.06 19.08
C THR A 261 7.20 -4.33 18.24
N ARG A 262 7.78 -5.52 18.36
CA ARG A 262 8.93 -5.97 17.56
C ARG A 262 8.58 -7.23 16.78
N TYR A 263 9.09 -7.32 15.58
CA TYR A 263 8.85 -8.42 14.67
C TYR A 263 10.12 -8.77 13.89
N ASN A 264 10.50 -10.02 13.98
CA ASN A 264 11.57 -10.61 13.18
C ASN A 264 10.98 -11.72 12.33
N ARG A 265 11.31 -11.75 11.05
CA ARG A 265 10.96 -12.88 10.19
C ARG A 265 12.15 -13.31 9.33
N MET A 266 12.25 -14.60 9.12
CA MET A 266 13.20 -15.21 8.21
C MET A 266 12.45 -16.13 7.26
N PHE A 267 12.68 -15.97 5.97
CA PHE A 267 12.10 -16.82 4.93
C PHE A 267 13.23 -17.40 4.08
N ASN A 268 13.24 -18.71 3.94
CA ASN A 268 14.10 -19.44 3.01
C ASN A 268 13.24 -20.26 2.07
N ARG A 269 13.57 -20.25 0.79
CA ARG A 269 12.98 -21.12 -0.22
C ARG A 269 14.08 -21.73 -1.07
N VAL A 270 14.16 -23.05 -1.07
CA VAL A 270 15.07 -23.81 -1.93
C VAL A 270 14.25 -24.56 -2.96
N GLY A 271 14.62 -24.47 -4.21
CA GLY A 271 13.89 -25.09 -5.33
C GLY A 271 14.81 -25.82 -6.30
N ALA A 272 14.29 -26.94 -6.81
CA ALA A 272 14.82 -27.62 -8.00
C ALA A 272 13.96 -27.26 -9.20
N VAL A 273 14.58 -26.80 -10.27
CA VAL A 273 13.88 -26.28 -11.45
C VAL A 273 14.32 -27.03 -12.68
N TYR A 274 13.38 -27.68 -13.35
CA TYR A 274 13.57 -28.29 -14.67
C TYR A 274 12.98 -27.40 -15.75
N GLY A 275 13.82 -26.86 -16.60
CA GLY A 275 13.44 -26.03 -17.74
C GLY A 275 13.59 -26.79 -19.06
N ASN A 276 12.51 -26.84 -19.84
CA ASN A 276 12.51 -27.39 -21.18
C ASN A 276 11.95 -26.36 -22.16
N THR A 277 12.62 -26.17 -23.29
CA THR A 277 12.26 -25.14 -24.29
C THR A 277 10.88 -25.37 -24.95
N LEU A 278 10.36 -26.59 -24.91
CA LEU A 278 9.04 -26.93 -25.47
C LEU A 278 7.97 -27.04 -24.42
N LEU A 279 8.28 -27.64 -23.26
CA LEU A 279 7.33 -27.95 -22.20
C LEU A 279 7.18 -26.85 -21.15
N GLY A 280 8.11 -25.88 -21.13
CA GLY A 280 8.14 -24.84 -20.11
C GLY A 280 9.02 -25.20 -18.91
N GLU A 281 8.75 -24.59 -17.77
CA GLU A 281 9.54 -24.71 -16.55
C GLU A 281 8.71 -25.32 -15.41
N PHE A 282 9.24 -26.39 -14.82
CA PHE A 282 8.71 -27.05 -13.63
C PHE A 282 9.64 -26.77 -12.47
N LYS A 283 9.09 -26.30 -11.36
CA LYS A 283 9.80 -26.01 -10.11
C LYS A 283 9.15 -26.73 -8.96
N PHE A 284 9.93 -27.46 -8.18
CA PHE A 284 9.55 -27.98 -6.88
C PHE A 284 10.36 -27.26 -5.83
N PHE A 285 9.71 -26.87 -4.73
CA PHE A 285 10.38 -26.08 -3.69
C PHE A 285 9.89 -26.47 -2.29
N ILE A 286 10.77 -26.18 -1.34
CA ILE A 286 10.47 -26.22 0.09
C ILE A 286 10.73 -24.82 0.64
N GLU A 287 9.85 -24.37 1.52
CA GLU A 287 9.96 -23.08 2.21
C GLU A 287 10.07 -23.31 3.71
N ASP A 288 10.88 -22.51 4.37
CA ASP A 288 11.03 -22.42 5.82
C ASP A 288 10.78 -20.95 6.22
N PHE A 289 9.67 -20.71 6.86
CA PHE A 289 9.27 -19.40 7.35
C PHE A 289 9.29 -19.43 8.88
N ARG A 290 10.08 -18.54 9.47
CA ARG A 290 10.22 -18.39 10.91
C ARG A 290 9.92 -16.96 11.30
N TYR A 291 9.18 -16.79 12.39
CA TYR A 291 8.90 -15.48 12.92
C TYR A 291 8.97 -15.45 14.45
N ASN A 292 9.20 -14.24 14.96
CA ASN A 292 9.05 -13.90 16.37
C ASN A 292 8.42 -12.49 16.44
N TYR A 293 7.22 -12.44 16.99
CA TYR A 293 6.46 -11.22 17.21
C TYR A 293 6.30 -11.02 18.71
N TYR A 294 6.79 -9.90 19.27
CA TYR A 294 6.96 -9.81 20.71
C TYR A 294 6.85 -8.38 21.27
N TYR A 295 6.49 -8.34 22.55
CA TYR A 295 6.38 -7.21 23.45
C TYR A 295 7.34 -7.36 24.63
N ASP A 296 7.48 -6.29 25.43
CA ASP A 296 8.45 -6.29 26.53
C ASP A 296 7.90 -6.93 27.84
N ARG A 297 6.57 -7.15 27.95
CA ARG A 297 5.93 -7.59 29.20
C ARG A 297 4.89 -8.69 28.97
N VAL A 298 4.62 -9.48 30.02
CA VAL A 298 3.45 -10.36 30.13
C VAL A 298 2.36 -9.59 30.89
N ILE A 299 1.13 -9.64 30.40
CA ILE A 299 -0.02 -9.00 31.05
C ILE A 299 -0.87 -10.09 31.68
N ILE A 300 -1.19 -9.91 32.98
CA ILE A 300 -2.10 -10.80 33.71
C ILE A 300 -3.40 -10.02 33.90
N ALA A 301 -4.42 -10.34 33.10
CA ALA A 301 -5.78 -9.84 33.24
C ALA A 301 -6.60 -10.81 34.10
N GLU A 302 -7.77 -10.38 34.55
CA GLU A 302 -8.64 -11.18 35.44
C GLU A 302 -8.94 -12.58 34.90
N ASN A 303 -9.14 -12.71 33.60
CA ASN A 303 -9.58 -13.96 32.95
C ASN A 303 -8.57 -14.56 31.97
N GLN A 304 -7.47 -13.89 31.69
CA GLN A 304 -6.50 -14.31 30.67
C GLN A 304 -5.08 -13.82 30.97
N THR A 305 -4.11 -14.69 30.75
CA THR A 305 -2.71 -14.28 30.66
C THR A 305 -2.35 -14.01 29.20
N ILE A 306 -1.93 -12.78 28.91
CA ILE A 306 -1.51 -12.35 27.59
C ILE A 306 0.01 -12.50 27.52
N PRO A 307 0.54 -13.41 26.68
CA PRO A 307 1.97 -13.66 26.57
C PRO A 307 2.67 -12.45 25.97
N ASN A 308 3.96 -12.35 26.22
CA ASN A 308 4.76 -11.29 25.61
C ASN A 308 5.25 -11.62 24.21
N ASN A 309 5.06 -12.83 23.71
CA ASN A 309 5.48 -13.18 22.35
C ASN A 309 4.65 -14.31 21.76
N ILE A 310 4.60 -14.33 20.42
CA ILE A 310 4.25 -15.46 19.60
C ILE A 310 5.40 -15.71 18.61
N ASN A 311 5.79 -16.96 18.48
CA ASN A 311 6.82 -17.37 17.52
C ASN A 311 6.46 -18.73 16.95
N ASP A 312 6.84 -18.98 15.71
CA ASP A 312 6.58 -20.26 15.07
C ASP A 312 7.53 -20.54 13.90
N ILE A 313 7.53 -21.78 13.46
CA ILE A 313 8.25 -22.28 12.29
C ILE A 313 7.24 -22.94 11.37
N ILE A 314 7.01 -22.35 10.22
CA ILE A 314 6.10 -22.85 9.21
C ILE A 314 6.91 -23.40 8.05
N GLN A 315 6.78 -24.68 7.80
CA GLN A 315 7.42 -25.33 6.66
C GLN A 315 6.35 -25.69 5.63
N THR A 316 6.61 -25.34 4.36
CA THR A 316 5.73 -25.66 3.25
C THR A 316 6.50 -26.38 2.16
N PHE A 317 5.80 -27.23 1.42
CA PHE A 317 6.25 -27.72 0.14
C PHE A 317 5.35 -27.17 -0.97
N GLY A 318 5.92 -27.03 -2.16
CA GLY A 318 5.13 -26.52 -3.28
C GLY A 318 5.71 -26.87 -4.63
N GLY A 319 4.90 -26.62 -5.64
CA GLY A 319 5.24 -26.78 -7.04
C GLY A 319 4.80 -25.56 -7.85
N GLN A 320 5.55 -25.24 -8.86
CA GLN A 320 5.20 -24.23 -9.84
C GLN A 320 5.43 -24.78 -11.24
N TYR A 321 4.48 -24.53 -12.10
CA TYR A 321 4.61 -24.75 -13.54
C TYR A 321 4.47 -23.42 -14.26
N SER A 322 5.39 -23.12 -15.15
CA SER A 322 5.38 -21.91 -15.98
C SER A 322 5.54 -22.29 -17.45
N TYR A 323 4.60 -21.84 -18.26
CA TYR A 323 4.57 -22.09 -19.69
C TYR A 323 4.48 -20.79 -20.47
N ARG A 324 5.38 -20.61 -21.42
CA ARG A 324 5.37 -19.46 -22.33
C ARG A 324 5.70 -19.91 -23.74
N LYS A 325 4.71 -19.95 -24.58
CA LYS A 325 4.89 -20.32 -25.99
C LYS A 325 3.86 -19.61 -26.87
N ASN A 326 4.33 -19.07 -27.98
CA ASN A 326 3.49 -18.28 -28.88
C ASN A 326 2.77 -17.16 -28.10
N ASN A 327 1.45 -17.13 -28.17
CA ASN A 327 0.59 -16.14 -27.55
C ASN A 327 0.12 -16.54 -26.14
N TRP A 328 0.45 -17.74 -25.69
CA TRP A 328 0.08 -18.26 -24.36
C TRP A 328 1.15 -17.95 -23.32
N ASN A 329 0.73 -17.49 -22.16
CA ASN A 329 1.55 -17.43 -20.97
C ASN A 329 0.71 -17.94 -19.78
N GLY A 330 1.18 -19.00 -19.15
CA GLY A 330 0.52 -19.64 -18.03
C GLY A 330 1.47 -19.82 -16.86
N LYS A 331 0.95 -19.63 -15.66
CA LYS A 331 1.66 -19.92 -14.41
C LYS A 331 0.67 -20.56 -13.44
N PHE A 332 1.04 -21.71 -12.94
CA PHE A 332 0.36 -22.42 -11.87
C PHE A 332 1.31 -22.54 -10.69
N THR A 333 0.87 -22.19 -9.50
CA THR A 333 1.62 -22.38 -8.26
C THR A 333 0.71 -23.01 -7.21
N TYR A 334 1.23 -24.00 -6.52
CA TYR A 334 0.57 -24.60 -5.36
C TYR A 334 1.58 -24.79 -4.25
N SER A 335 1.22 -24.39 -3.04
CA SER A 335 1.99 -24.67 -1.84
C SER A 335 1.06 -25.02 -0.67
N LYS A 336 1.56 -25.85 0.24
CA LYS A 336 0.85 -26.26 1.44
C LYS A 336 1.84 -26.48 2.59
N SER A 337 1.44 -26.08 3.81
CA SER A 337 2.22 -26.37 5.01
C SER A 337 2.25 -27.87 5.30
N ILE A 338 3.39 -28.35 5.78
CA ILE A 338 3.57 -29.68 6.37
C ILE A 338 3.54 -29.62 7.89
N THR A 339 3.49 -28.42 8.44
CA THR A 339 3.34 -28.11 9.86
C THR A 339 1.86 -27.87 10.21
N GLU A 340 1.54 -27.75 11.50
CA GLU A 340 0.17 -27.76 12.02
C GLU A 340 -0.71 -26.57 11.60
N GLN A 341 -0.12 -25.47 11.10
CA GLN A 341 -0.83 -24.21 10.82
C GLN A 341 -1.83 -24.28 9.64
N ASN A 342 -1.83 -25.39 8.90
CA ASN A 342 -2.77 -25.70 7.81
C ASN A 342 -2.91 -24.60 6.73
N LEU A 343 -1.81 -23.93 6.40
CA LEU A 343 -1.72 -22.92 5.37
C LEU A 343 -1.70 -23.57 3.98
N SER A 344 -2.37 -22.96 3.00
CA SER A 344 -2.26 -23.36 1.59
C SER A 344 -2.47 -22.18 0.65
N ASP A 345 -1.81 -22.19 -0.49
CA ASP A 345 -1.94 -21.20 -1.56
C ASP A 345 -1.95 -21.90 -2.92
N LEU A 346 -3.01 -21.72 -3.68
CA LEU A 346 -3.14 -22.12 -5.07
C LEU A 346 -3.36 -20.86 -5.91
N ASP A 347 -2.46 -20.57 -6.83
CA ASP A 347 -2.57 -19.48 -7.80
C ASP A 347 -2.42 -20.02 -9.22
N LEU A 348 -3.43 -19.83 -10.02
CA LEU A 348 -3.44 -20.13 -11.45
C LEU A 348 -3.61 -18.82 -12.21
N ASN A 349 -2.65 -18.49 -13.04
CA ASN A 349 -2.71 -17.35 -13.93
C ASN A 349 -2.50 -17.81 -15.38
N LEU A 350 -3.46 -17.51 -16.24
CA LEU A 350 -3.41 -17.84 -17.66
C LEU A 350 -3.68 -16.58 -18.47
N SER A 351 -2.83 -16.30 -19.46
CA SER A 351 -3.04 -15.19 -20.38
C SER A 351 -2.82 -15.60 -21.83
N TYR A 352 -3.60 -14.99 -22.70
CA TYR A 352 -3.52 -15.16 -24.14
C TYR A 352 -3.48 -13.81 -24.83
N ALA A 353 -2.43 -13.55 -25.60
CA ALA A 353 -2.27 -12.36 -26.42
C ALA A 353 -2.80 -12.63 -27.83
N PHE A 354 -3.94 -12.09 -28.21
CA PHE A 354 -4.45 -12.19 -29.58
C PHE A 354 -3.51 -11.47 -30.56
N ASP A 355 -3.03 -10.30 -30.14
CA ASP A 355 -2.03 -9.48 -30.82
C ASP A 355 -1.34 -8.55 -29.79
N SER A 356 -0.53 -7.59 -30.28
CA SER A 356 0.20 -6.64 -29.43
C SER A 356 -0.69 -5.66 -28.62
N LYS A 357 -1.97 -5.54 -28.99
CA LYS A 357 -2.93 -4.61 -28.36
C LYS A 357 -4.05 -5.32 -27.60
N ASN A 358 -4.28 -6.60 -27.89
CA ASN A 358 -5.41 -7.35 -27.38
C ASN A 358 -4.92 -8.55 -26.56
N ASN A 359 -5.17 -8.53 -25.27
CA ASN A 359 -4.78 -9.57 -24.30
C ASN A 359 -5.97 -9.92 -23.40
N LEU A 360 -6.15 -11.19 -23.13
CA LEU A 360 -7.07 -11.71 -22.11
C LEU A 360 -6.26 -12.45 -21.05
N SER A 361 -6.53 -12.21 -19.78
CA SER A 361 -5.94 -12.98 -18.68
C SER A 361 -7.03 -13.39 -17.68
N VAL A 362 -6.85 -14.58 -17.12
CA VAL A 362 -7.70 -15.13 -16.06
C VAL A 362 -6.78 -15.58 -14.94
N GLN A 363 -7.09 -15.17 -13.72
CA GLN A 363 -6.43 -15.60 -12.51
C GLN A 363 -7.45 -16.23 -11.58
N TYR A 364 -7.13 -17.39 -11.04
CA TYR A 364 -7.86 -18.02 -9.94
C TYR A 364 -6.93 -18.23 -8.77
N GLN A 365 -7.33 -17.76 -7.60
CA GLN A 365 -6.61 -17.94 -6.35
C GLN A 365 -7.53 -18.62 -5.32
N ASN A 366 -7.01 -19.67 -4.67
CA ASN A 366 -7.59 -20.29 -3.49
C ASN A 366 -6.55 -20.26 -2.38
N LEU A 367 -6.86 -19.50 -1.34
CA LEU A 367 -5.94 -19.20 -0.26
C LEU A 367 -6.54 -19.58 1.09
N ASN A 368 -5.76 -20.30 1.89
CA ASN A 368 -6.00 -20.52 3.31
C ASN A 368 -4.84 -19.87 4.06
N ARG A 369 -5.06 -18.68 4.65
CA ARG A 369 -4.02 -17.84 5.24
C ARG A 369 -4.12 -17.76 6.75
N ILE A 370 -2.97 -17.67 7.39
CA ILE A 370 -2.86 -17.43 8.82
C ILE A 370 -3.20 -15.96 9.13
N PRO A 371 -3.93 -15.67 10.22
CA PRO A 371 -4.20 -14.31 10.68
C PRO A 371 -2.93 -13.49 10.87
N ASP A 372 -2.97 -12.22 10.53
CA ASP A 372 -1.86 -11.30 10.82
C ASP A 372 -1.66 -11.16 12.33
N HIS A 373 -0.40 -10.97 12.75
CA HIS A 373 -0.02 -11.08 14.16
C HIS A 373 -0.77 -10.11 15.08
N SER A 374 -1.08 -8.89 14.60
CA SER A 374 -1.81 -7.90 15.40
C SER A 374 -3.24 -8.29 15.74
N TYR A 375 -3.89 -9.21 14.98
CA TYR A 375 -5.17 -9.79 15.38
C TYR A 375 -5.01 -10.82 16.48
N THR A 376 -3.92 -11.59 16.44
CA THR A 376 -3.67 -12.68 17.38
C THR A 376 -3.16 -12.17 18.73
N LEU A 377 -2.15 -11.31 18.72
CA LEU A 377 -1.54 -10.76 19.93
C LEU A 377 -1.34 -9.25 19.80
N PHE A 378 -1.83 -8.50 20.77
CA PHE A 378 -1.57 -7.07 20.89
C PHE A 378 -1.45 -6.68 22.34
N GLN A 379 -0.56 -5.74 22.65
CA GLN A 379 -0.41 -5.15 23.97
C GLN A 379 -0.22 -3.65 23.88
N SER A 380 -0.91 -2.93 24.73
CA SER A 380 -0.82 -1.49 24.89
C SER A 380 -0.83 -1.10 26.37
N SER A 381 -0.48 0.14 26.63
CA SER A 381 -0.72 0.76 27.93
C SER A 381 -2.20 1.06 28.17
N TYR A 382 -3.03 1.13 27.15
CA TYR A 382 -4.48 1.21 27.25
C TYR A 382 -5.06 -0.15 27.62
N ILE A 383 -5.96 -0.20 28.63
CA ILE A 383 -6.46 -1.44 29.22
C ILE A 383 -7.20 -2.29 28.20
N ASP A 384 -8.08 -1.68 27.43
CA ASP A 384 -8.93 -2.37 26.43
C ASP A 384 -8.18 -2.79 25.16
N TYR A 385 -6.91 -2.37 25.00
CA TYR A 385 -6.06 -2.71 23.86
C TYR A 385 -5.06 -3.81 24.19
N ASN A 386 -5.54 -4.86 24.87
CA ASN A 386 -4.72 -6.00 25.24
C ASN A 386 -5.47 -7.29 24.97
N TRP A 387 -4.97 -8.11 24.05
CA TRP A 387 -5.61 -9.37 23.69
C TRP A 387 -4.62 -10.46 23.26
N TYR A 388 -5.05 -11.70 23.44
CA TYR A 388 -4.43 -12.89 22.88
C TYR A 388 -5.54 -13.81 22.38
N ASN A 389 -5.74 -13.86 21.05
CA ASN A 389 -6.84 -14.53 20.39
C ASN A 389 -6.37 -15.75 19.61
N ASN A 390 -7.24 -16.73 19.48
CA ASN A 390 -7.05 -17.87 18.62
C ASN A 390 -8.14 -17.84 17.53
N PHE A 391 -7.84 -17.21 16.40
CA PHE A 391 -8.72 -17.11 15.25
C PHE A 391 -8.49 -18.25 14.26
N ASN A 392 -9.54 -18.61 13.51
CA ASN A 392 -9.41 -19.50 12.36
C ASN A 392 -8.60 -18.83 11.24
N ASN A 393 -8.01 -19.66 10.39
CA ASN A 393 -7.43 -19.18 9.14
C ASN A 393 -8.50 -18.57 8.23
N GLU A 394 -8.20 -17.43 7.61
CA GLU A 394 -9.06 -16.83 6.58
C GLU A 394 -8.98 -17.64 5.29
N LYS A 395 -10.13 -17.91 4.68
CA LYS A 395 -10.23 -18.65 3.40
C LYS A 395 -10.75 -17.74 2.31
N ILE A 396 -9.96 -17.58 1.28
CA ILE A 396 -10.23 -16.64 0.19
C ILE A 396 -10.22 -17.41 -1.13
N ASN A 397 -11.35 -17.36 -1.85
CA ASN A 397 -11.45 -17.80 -3.23
C ASN A 397 -11.66 -16.57 -4.11
N SER A 398 -10.81 -16.37 -5.11
CA SER A 398 -10.91 -15.22 -6.00
C SER A 398 -10.70 -15.62 -7.46
N LEU A 399 -11.62 -15.20 -8.31
CA LEU A 399 -11.52 -15.33 -9.76
C LEU A 399 -11.46 -13.94 -10.35
N THR A 400 -10.39 -13.65 -11.09
CA THR A 400 -10.22 -12.37 -11.79
C THR A 400 -10.05 -12.61 -13.28
N ALA A 401 -10.89 -12.00 -14.09
CA ALA A 401 -10.76 -11.97 -15.55
C ALA A 401 -10.43 -10.55 -15.99
N LYS A 402 -9.36 -10.38 -16.78
CA LYS A 402 -8.91 -9.08 -17.27
C LYS A 402 -8.75 -9.13 -18.78
N ALA A 403 -9.45 -8.24 -19.47
CA ALA A 403 -9.32 -8.00 -20.89
C ALA A 403 -8.66 -6.63 -21.12
N THR A 404 -7.53 -6.60 -21.80
CA THR A 404 -6.89 -5.36 -22.26
C THR A 404 -6.98 -5.37 -23.78
N THR A 405 -7.73 -4.42 -24.34
CA THR A 405 -7.94 -4.32 -25.79
C THR A 405 -7.61 -2.91 -26.28
N GLN A 406 -7.50 -2.72 -27.60
CA GLN A 406 -7.35 -1.39 -28.16
C GLN A 406 -8.55 -0.47 -27.91
N TRP A 407 -9.73 -1.03 -27.56
CA TRP A 407 -10.95 -0.26 -27.32
C TRP A 407 -11.17 0.06 -25.85
N VAL A 408 -10.89 -0.91 -24.95
CA VAL A 408 -11.19 -0.81 -23.52
C VAL A 408 -10.29 -1.74 -22.74
N SER A 409 -9.95 -1.38 -21.50
CA SER A 409 -9.40 -2.29 -20.51
C SER A 409 -10.47 -2.53 -19.46
N ALA A 410 -10.81 -3.80 -19.20
CA ALA A 410 -11.80 -4.20 -18.20
C ALA A 410 -11.25 -5.32 -17.33
N SER A 411 -11.58 -5.29 -16.04
CA SER A 411 -11.27 -6.33 -15.07
C SER A 411 -12.50 -6.65 -14.25
N LEU A 412 -12.91 -7.91 -14.25
CA LEU A 412 -13.97 -8.44 -13.39
C LEU A 412 -13.33 -9.31 -12.31
N GLN A 413 -13.66 -9.07 -11.06
CA GLN A 413 -13.24 -9.90 -9.93
C GLN A 413 -14.46 -10.40 -9.17
N LEU A 414 -14.45 -11.68 -8.84
CA LEU A 414 -15.40 -12.36 -7.97
C LEU A 414 -14.62 -12.99 -6.84
N SER A 415 -14.95 -12.69 -5.60
CA SER A 415 -14.26 -13.23 -4.43
C SER A 415 -15.24 -13.68 -3.37
N THR A 416 -14.92 -14.79 -2.72
CA THR A 416 -15.63 -15.31 -1.55
C THR A 416 -14.66 -15.36 -0.38
N LEU A 417 -15.02 -14.73 0.72
CA LEU A 417 -14.22 -14.61 1.95
C LEU A 417 -14.96 -15.31 3.07
N ASN A 418 -14.29 -16.26 3.74
CA ASN A 418 -14.79 -16.92 4.94
C ASN A 418 -13.81 -16.69 6.09
N ASP A 419 -14.34 -16.67 7.30
CA ASP A 419 -13.56 -16.41 8.51
C ASP A 419 -12.81 -15.03 8.45
N PHE A 420 -13.42 -14.04 7.80
CA PHE A 420 -12.80 -12.72 7.55
C PHE A 420 -12.50 -11.96 8.84
N LEU A 421 -11.29 -11.44 8.97
CA LEU A 421 -10.83 -10.71 10.12
C LEU A 421 -10.97 -9.20 9.92
N TYR A 422 -11.48 -8.51 10.94
CA TYR A 422 -11.67 -7.07 10.95
C TYR A 422 -11.55 -6.51 12.37
N TYR A 423 -11.40 -5.21 12.46
CA TYR A 423 -11.50 -4.49 13.72
C TYR A 423 -12.85 -3.77 13.79
N SER A 424 -13.42 -3.65 14.97
CA SER A 424 -14.61 -2.83 15.23
C SER A 424 -14.53 -2.13 16.59
N ASN A 425 -15.24 -1.01 16.72
CA ASN A 425 -15.36 -0.33 18.00
C ASN A 425 -16.41 -1.03 18.89
N ASP A 426 -16.05 -1.38 20.11
CA ASP A 426 -16.93 -2.01 21.10
C ASP A 426 -17.73 -0.99 21.93
N ASP A 427 -17.35 0.29 21.89
CA ASP A 427 -18.15 1.34 22.51
C ASP A 427 -19.36 1.68 21.64
N ALA A 428 -20.54 1.31 22.10
CA ALA A 428 -21.81 1.56 21.42
C ALA A 428 -22.21 3.06 21.39
N THR A 429 -21.65 3.88 22.29
CA THR A 429 -21.92 5.32 22.33
C THR A 429 -21.09 6.08 21.30
N GLY A 430 -19.94 5.55 20.90
CA GLY A 430 -18.97 6.19 20.02
C GLY A 430 -18.15 7.31 20.67
N GLU A 431 -18.31 7.53 21.99
CA GLU A 431 -17.55 8.53 22.74
C GLU A 431 -16.08 8.12 22.86
N GLN A 432 -15.86 6.83 23.06
CA GLN A 432 -14.52 6.23 23.11
C GLN A 432 -14.26 5.37 21.88
N LEU A 433 -13.00 5.14 21.59
CA LEU A 433 -12.56 4.15 20.62
C LEU A 433 -12.00 2.95 21.39
N LEU A 434 -12.82 1.92 21.59
CA LEU A 434 -12.45 0.65 22.22
C LEU A 434 -12.39 -0.43 21.13
N VAL A 435 -11.37 -0.35 20.31
CA VAL A 435 -11.27 -1.14 19.07
C VAL A 435 -10.63 -2.49 19.34
N THR A 436 -11.35 -3.56 19.03
CA THR A 436 -10.89 -4.95 19.18
C THR A 436 -10.97 -5.73 17.87
N PRO A 437 -10.15 -6.77 17.71
CA PRO A 437 -10.21 -7.65 16.53
C PRO A 437 -11.39 -8.62 16.65
N LYS A 438 -12.06 -8.86 15.52
CA LYS A 438 -13.17 -9.80 15.40
C LYS A 438 -13.03 -10.67 14.17
N GLN A 439 -13.66 -11.82 14.20
CA GLN A 439 -13.74 -12.74 13.05
C GLN A 439 -15.20 -12.90 12.64
N TYR A 440 -15.47 -12.63 11.38
CA TYR A 440 -16.80 -12.74 10.80
C TYR A 440 -17.13 -14.19 10.48
N SER A 441 -18.19 -14.73 11.07
CA SER A 441 -18.56 -16.13 10.97
C SER A 441 -19.32 -16.51 9.69
N SER A 442 -19.88 -15.50 9.00
CA SER A 442 -20.62 -15.71 7.75
C SER A 442 -19.70 -15.47 6.54
N THR A 443 -20.18 -15.85 5.37
CA THR A 443 -19.48 -15.64 4.10
C THR A 443 -19.72 -14.24 3.58
N ILE A 444 -18.65 -13.61 3.07
CA ILE A 444 -18.72 -12.36 2.30
C ILE A 444 -18.51 -12.68 0.82
N ASN A 445 -19.43 -12.27 -0.05
CA ASN A 445 -19.25 -12.33 -1.48
C ASN A 445 -18.99 -10.92 -2.02
N TYR A 446 -17.91 -10.80 -2.75
CA TYR A 446 -17.45 -9.53 -3.33
C TYR A 446 -17.38 -9.64 -4.85
N LEU A 447 -17.96 -8.65 -5.52
CA LEU A 447 -17.88 -8.45 -6.96
C LEU A 447 -17.30 -7.07 -7.24
N SER A 448 -16.35 -6.97 -8.18
CA SER A 448 -15.92 -5.70 -8.74
C SER A 448 -15.77 -5.74 -10.25
N LEU A 449 -16.11 -4.63 -10.88
CA LEU A 449 -15.90 -4.37 -12.30
C LEU A 449 -15.15 -3.04 -12.46
N ASN A 450 -13.91 -3.14 -12.91
CA ASN A 450 -13.08 -1.97 -13.21
C ASN A 450 -12.95 -1.82 -14.72
N VAL A 451 -13.32 -0.66 -15.25
CA VAL A 451 -13.28 -0.37 -16.69
C VAL A 451 -12.52 0.92 -16.92
N SER A 452 -11.57 0.90 -17.85
CA SER A 452 -10.84 2.09 -18.25
C SER A 452 -10.77 2.26 -19.76
N LYS A 453 -10.97 3.51 -20.21
CA LYS A 453 -10.91 3.88 -21.62
C LYS A 453 -10.41 5.31 -21.78
N GLU A 454 -9.43 5.49 -22.64
CA GLU A 454 -8.97 6.79 -23.12
C GLU A 454 -9.52 7.04 -24.52
N PHE A 455 -10.28 8.14 -24.66
CA PHE A 455 -10.76 8.64 -25.94
C PHE A 455 -9.82 9.76 -26.38
N LYS A 456 -9.28 9.67 -27.59
CA LYS A 456 -8.42 10.70 -28.17
C LYS A 456 -9.08 11.34 -29.37
N TRP A 457 -9.08 12.66 -29.36
CA TRP A 457 -9.57 13.46 -30.47
C TRP A 457 -8.57 14.59 -30.72
N TRP A 458 -7.79 14.45 -31.80
CA TRP A 458 -6.72 15.37 -32.14
C TRP A 458 -5.71 15.53 -30.98
N LYS A 459 -5.59 16.73 -30.38
CA LYS A 459 -4.71 17.04 -29.24
C LYS A 459 -5.40 16.91 -27.87
N LEU A 460 -6.68 16.60 -27.86
CA LEU A 460 -7.47 16.39 -26.65
C LEU A 460 -7.62 14.90 -26.36
N ALA A 461 -7.66 14.56 -25.09
CA ALA A 461 -7.98 13.22 -24.65
C ALA A 461 -8.84 13.24 -23.39
N LEU A 462 -9.77 12.30 -23.31
CA LEU A 462 -10.59 12.03 -22.14
C LEU A 462 -10.23 10.63 -21.62
N ASP A 463 -9.52 10.58 -20.49
CA ASP A 463 -9.10 9.33 -19.84
C ASP A 463 -10.05 9.00 -18.68
N ASN A 464 -10.78 7.90 -18.80
CA ASN A 464 -11.79 7.49 -17.84
C ASN A 464 -11.37 6.20 -17.14
N THR A 465 -11.61 6.12 -15.85
CA THR A 465 -11.52 4.90 -15.04
C THR A 465 -12.76 4.84 -14.16
N LEU A 466 -13.48 3.74 -14.24
CA LEU A 466 -14.72 3.47 -13.51
C LEU A 466 -14.57 2.18 -12.74
N LEU A 467 -14.94 2.18 -11.48
CA LEU A 467 -14.99 1.01 -10.62
C LEU A 467 -16.41 0.89 -10.06
N PHE A 468 -17.02 -0.25 -10.28
CA PHE A 468 -18.27 -0.67 -9.63
C PHE A 468 -17.94 -1.82 -8.68
N GLN A 469 -18.51 -1.78 -7.47
CA GLN A 469 -18.33 -2.81 -6.46
C GLN A 469 -19.66 -3.17 -5.81
N GLN A 470 -19.80 -4.44 -5.47
CA GLN A 470 -20.94 -4.96 -4.71
C GLN A 470 -20.43 -5.96 -3.68
N VAL A 471 -20.91 -5.81 -2.46
CA VAL A 471 -20.63 -6.70 -1.33
C VAL A 471 -21.95 -7.30 -0.86
N ASP A 472 -22.00 -8.63 -0.78
CA ASP A 472 -23.11 -9.36 -0.19
C ASP A 472 -22.64 -9.97 1.13
N GLN A 473 -23.20 -9.48 2.24
CA GLN A 473 -22.86 -9.80 3.62
C GLN A 473 -24.06 -9.54 4.53
N SER A 474 -24.17 -10.26 5.64
CA SER A 474 -25.29 -10.08 6.58
C SER A 474 -25.10 -8.89 7.54
N GLU A 475 -23.86 -8.47 7.77
CA GLU A 475 -23.50 -7.32 8.58
C GLU A 475 -22.46 -6.46 7.85
N ASN A 476 -22.42 -5.17 8.08
CA ASN A 476 -21.49 -4.25 7.41
C ASN A 476 -20.06 -4.38 7.97
N VAL A 477 -19.32 -5.35 7.48
CA VAL A 477 -17.95 -5.66 7.88
C VAL A 477 -16.94 -5.21 6.85
N LEU A 478 -17.19 -5.53 5.57
CA LEU A 478 -16.39 -5.08 4.44
C LEU A 478 -17.07 -3.87 3.81
N ASN A 479 -16.47 -2.71 3.99
CA ASN A 479 -17.04 -1.41 3.61
C ASN A 479 -16.26 -0.81 2.44
N VAL A 480 -16.93 -0.65 1.30
CA VAL A 480 -16.40 0.00 0.09
C VAL A 480 -17.51 0.79 -0.61
N PRO A 481 -17.19 1.89 -1.30
CA PRO A 481 -18.18 2.60 -2.11
C PRO A 481 -18.63 1.73 -3.30
N GLN A 482 -19.93 1.78 -3.63
CA GLN A 482 -20.46 1.03 -4.76
C GLN A 482 -19.87 1.49 -6.09
N PHE A 483 -19.63 2.79 -6.22
CA PHE A 483 -19.10 3.38 -7.46
C PHE A 483 -17.98 4.36 -7.16
N THR A 484 -16.88 4.24 -7.90
CA THR A 484 -15.74 5.17 -7.86
C THR A 484 -15.34 5.52 -9.28
N THR A 485 -15.07 6.79 -9.57
CA THR A 485 -14.64 7.22 -10.90
C THR A 485 -13.52 8.25 -10.84
N ARG A 486 -12.66 8.18 -11.86
CA ARG A 486 -11.70 9.23 -12.21
C ARG A 486 -11.78 9.51 -13.69
N ASN A 487 -12.03 10.78 -14.04
CA ASN A 487 -12.17 11.24 -15.40
C ASN A 487 -11.22 12.42 -15.62
N THR A 488 -10.31 12.30 -16.57
CA THR A 488 -9.30 13.33 -16.85
C THR A 488 -9.43 13.81 -18.29
N LEU A 489 -9.82 15.06 -18.45
CA LEU A 489 -9.79 15.76 -19.73
C LEU A 489 -8.47 16.50 -19.83
N TYR A 490 -7.67 16.21 -20.85
CA TYR A 490 -6.37 16.84 -21.02
C TYR A 490 -6.02 17.16 -22.47
N PHE A 491 -5.19 18.19 -22.62
CA PHE A 491 -4.58 18.60 -23.87
C PHE A 491 -3.11 18.20 -23.89
N THR A 492 -2.60 17.79 -25.06
CA THR A 492 -1.19 17.40 -25.24
C THR A 492 -0.66 17.94 -26.55
N ASP A 493 0.48 18.64 -26.51
CA ASP A 493 1.14 19.15 -27.72
C ASP A 493 2.63 19.39 -27.51
N TYR A 494 3.34 19.53 -28.65
CA TYR A 494 4.72 20.00 -28.72
C TYR A 494 4.78 21.47 -29.11
N PHE A 495 5.62 22.23 -28.43
CA PHE A 495 5.84 23.66 -28.67
C PHE A 495 7.32 23.95 -28.94
N PHE A 496 7.62 25.12 -29.51
CA PHE A 496 8.99 25.62 -29.75
C PHE A 496 9.85 24.62 -30.54
N LYS A 497 9.38 24.17 -31.71
CA LYS A 497 10.07 23.17 -32.55
C LYS A 497 10.40 21.87 -31.80
N ASN A 498 9.45 21.38 -31.01
CA ASN A 498 9.52 20.17 -30.19
C ASN A 498 10.49 20.27 -28.97
N ALA A 499 10.92 21.48 -28.58
CA ALA A 499 11.75 21.66 -27.40
C ALA A 499 10.97 21.49 -26.09
N LEU A 500 9.65 21.76 -26.10
CA LEU A 500 8.74 21.61 -24.98
C LEU A 500 7.61 20.64 -25.36
N PHE A 501 7.45 19.58 -24.59
CA PHE A 501 6.24 18.74 -24.58
C PHE A 501 5.36 19.18 -23.41
N LEU A 502 4.12 19.52 -23.68
CA LEU A 502 3.16 20.01 -22.67
C LEU A 502 1.95 19.07 -22.60
N GLN A 503 1.55 18.72 -21.37
CA GLN A 503 0.28 18.08 -21.07
C GLN A 503 -0.41 18.85 -19.96
N THR A 504 -1.62 19.33 -20.18
CA THR A 504 -2.39 20.08 -19.19
C THR A 504 -3.86 19.66 -19.22
N GLY A 505 -4.50 19.67 -18.07
CA GLY A 505 -5.88 19.21 -17.99
C GLY A 505 -6.49 19.28 -16.62
N VAL A 506 -7.71 18.77 -16.53
CA VAL A 506 -8.51 18.70 -15.30
C VAL A 506 -8.85 17.24 -15.02
N THR A 507 -8.70 16.82 -13.78
CA THR A 507 -9.09 15.50 -13.28
C THR A 507 -10.28 15.66 -12.34
N PHE A 508 -11.33 14.91 -12.58
CA PHE A 508 -12.49 14.74 -11.72
C PHE A 508 -12.38 13.40 -11.00
N ASN A 509 -12.50 13.41 -9.66
CA ASN A 509 -12.55 12.22 -8.82
C ASN A 509 -13.86 12.25 -8.02
N TYR A 510 -14.50 11.08 -7.91
CA TYR A 510 -15.75 10.95 -7.19
C TYR A 510 -15.96 9.50 -6.73
N PHE A 511 -16.60 9.33 -5.57
CA PHE A 511 -17.10 8.06 -5.08
C PHE A 511 -18.43 8.25 -4.35
N THR A 512 -19.29 7.22 -4.41
CA THR A 512 -20.61 7.23 -3.76
C THR A 512 -20.49 7.13 -2.24
N ASN A 513 -21.51 7.59 -1.52
CA ASN A 513 -21.60 7.41 -0.08
C ASN A 513 -21.45 5.95 0.34
N TYR A 514 -20.75 5.74 1.44
CA TYR A 514 -20.63 4.46 2.09
C TYR A 514 -20.17 4.66 3.54
N TYR A 515 -20.39 3.66 4.38
CA TYR A 515 -19.83 3.61 5.73
C TYR A 515 -18.34 3.30 5.65
N ALA A 516 -17.54 4.32 5.50
CA ALA A 516 -16.09 4.14 5.39
C ALA A 516 -15.51 3.64 6.70
N ASN A 517 -14.50 2.78 6.60
CA ASN A 517 -13.71 2.42 7.78
C ASN A 517 -13.01 3.65 8.35
N ASP A 518 -13.02 3.80 9.68
CA ASP A 518 -12.30 4.87 10.36
C ASP A 518 -10.93 4.38 10.85
N TYR A 519 -10.02 5.30 11.13
CA TYR A 519 -8.64 4.99 11.45
C TYR A 519 -8.37 5.08 12.95
N ASN A 520 -7.73 4.05 13.50
CA ASN A 520 -7.29 4.02 14.89
C ASN A 520 -5.75 4.07 14.95
N PRO A 521 -5.16 5.13 15.53
CA PRO A 521 -3.71 5.31 15.59
C PRO A 521 -3.01 4.34 16.55
N VAL A 522 -3.65 3.85 17.62
CA VAL A 522 -3.03 2.91 18.58
C VAL A 522 -2.62 1.61 17.89
N ILE A 523 -3.51 1.08 17.05
CA ILE A 523 -3.25 -0.14 16.26
C ILE A 523 -2.74 0.18 14.86
N SER A 524 -2.66 1.45 14.46
CA SER A 524 -2.35 1.93 13.10
C SER A 524 -3.05 1.13 12.01
N SER A 525 -4.35 0.90 12.20
CA SER A 525 -5.21 0.13 11.29
C SER A 525 -6.60 0.74 11.23
N PHE A 526 -7.33 0.36 10.19
CA PHE A 526 -8.72 0.77 10.01
C PHE A 526 -9.67 -0.18 10.72
N TYR A 527 -10.77 0.37 11.27
CA TYR A 527 -11.84 -0.40 11.90
C TYR A 527 -13.17 -0.14 11.20
N SER A 528 -14.02 -1.16 11.16
CA SER A 528 -15.37 -1.06 10.61
C SER A 528 -16.28 -0.24 11.52
N GLN A 529 -17.08 0.63 10.91
CA GLN A 529 -18.10 1.41 11.59
C GLN A 529 -19.35 1.55 10.70
N SER A 530 -20.50 1.84 11.30
CA SER A 530 -21.80 2.01 10.62
C SER A 530 -22.55 3.24 11.09
N THR A 531 -21.85 4.20 11.72
CA THR A 531 -22.46 5.40 12.28
C THR A 531 -22.44 6.59 11.34
N ARG A 532 -21.40 6.70 10.49
CA ARG A 532 -21.22 7.82 9.57
C ARG A 532 -20.86 7.37 8.17
N GLU A 533 -21.59 7.85 7.19
CA GLU A 533 -21.23 7.75 5.78
C GLU A 533 -20.37 8.93 5.34
N ILE A 534 -19.45 8.69 4.39
CA ILE A 534 -18.70 9.71 3.67
C ILE A 534 -18.76 9.44 2.17
N GLY A 535 -18.55 10.45 1.34
CA GLY A 535 -18.59 10.37 -0.11
C GLY A 535 -19.53 11.40 -0.72
N ASN A 536 -19.96 11.17 -1.96
CA ASN A 536 -20.81 12.08 -2.75
C ASN A 536 -20.23 13.49 -2.93
N PHE A 537 -18.93 13.66 -2.72
CA PHE A 537 -18.29 14.95 -2.88
C PHE A 537 -17.42 14.96 -4.14
N PRO A 538 -17.63 15.91 -5.08
CA PRO A 538 -16.82 16.03 -6.29
C PRO A 538 -15.48 16.68 -5.98
N MET A 539 -14.39 16.06 -6.41
CA MET A 539 -13.03 16.57 -6.24
C MET A 539 -12.41 16.86 -7.61
N PHE A 540 -11.94 18.09 -7.81
CA PHE A 540 -11.31 18.49 -9.05
C PHE A 540 -9.85 18.91 -8.82
N ASP A 541 -8.96 18.36 -9.66
CA ASP A 541 -7.56 18.74 -9.75
C ASP A 541 -7.26 19.35 -11.11
N PHE A 542 -6.45 20.39 -11.16
CA PHE A 542 -5.88 20.93 -12.39
C PHE A 542 -4.39 20.64 -12.42
N PHE A 543 -3.83 20.30 -13.58
CA PHE A 543 -2.41 20.03 -13.71
C PHE A 543 -1.78 20.61 -14.99
N ILE A 544 -0.50 20.90 -14.89
CA ILE A 544 0.39 21.23 -16.00
C ILE A 544 1.65 20.36 -15.85
N ASN A 545 1.88 19.48 -16.81
CA ASN A 545 3.09 18.69 -16.89
C ASN A 545 3.87 19.11 -18.13
N ALA A 546 5.14 19.42 -17.96
CA ALA A 546 6.02 19.86 -19.02
C ALA A 546 7.28 18.99 -19.06
N LYS A 547 7.77 18.69 -20.27
CA LYS A 547 9.06 18.03 -20.47
C LYS A 547 9.93 18.91 -21.37
N ILE A 548 11.13 19.22 -20.89
CA ILE A 548 12.15 19.99 -21.60
C ILE A 548 13.44 19.14 -21.54
N SER A 549 13.87 18.60 -22.66
CA SER A 549 15.03 17.71 -22.72
C SER A 549 14.88 16.53 -21.73
N GLN A 550 15.75 16.43 -20.73
CA GLN A 550 15.78 15.38 -19.69
C GLN A 550 15.04 15.79 -18.40
N THR A 551 14.44 16.98 -18.38
CA THR A 551 13.77 17.54 -17.20
C THR A 551 12.26 17.46 -17.40
N GLN A 552 11.56 16.97 -16.38
CA GLN A 552 10.10 16.97 -16.28
C GLN A 552 9.69 17.91 -15.15
N ILE A 553 8.71 18.76 -15.41
CA ILE A 553 8.20 19.76 -14.46
C ILE A 553 6.72 19.48 -14.26
N TYR A 554 6.27 19.45 -13.02
CA TYR A 554 4.89 19.24 -12.63
C TYR A 554 4.37 20.41 -11.83
N LEU A 555 3.22 20.91 -12.22
CA LEU A 555 2.42 21.85 -11.43
C LEU A 555 1.04 21.23 -11.27
N LYS A 556 0.53 21.12 -10.05
CA LYS A 556 -0.79 20.58 -9.76
C LYS A 556 -1.50 21.46 -8.75
N ALA A 557 -2.71 21.91 -9.10
CA ALA A 557 -3.67 22.51 -8.19
C ALA A 557 -4.64 21.42 -7.74
N GLU A 558 -4.39 20.82 -6.57
CA GLU A 558 -5.21 19.73 -6.02
C GLU A 558 -6.44 20.31 -5.34
N HIS A 559 -7.60 19.65 -5.55
CA HIS A 559 -8.89 19.95 -4.94
C HIS A 559 -9.24 21.46 -5.05
N PHE A 560 -9.09 22.03 -6.24
CA PHE A 560 -9.25 23.46 -6.44
C PHE A 560 -10.71 23.94 -6.23
N ASN A 561 -11.68 23.04 -6.28
CA ASN A 561 -13.09 23.35 -6.02
C ASN A 561 -13.45 23.46 -4.53
N SER A 562 -12.58 23.04 -3.59
CA SER A 562 -12.89 23.10 -2.15
C SER A 562 -13.20 24.52 -1.66
N ALA A 563 -12.78 25.57 -2.39
CA ALA A 563 -13.06 26.95 -2.03
C ALA A 563 -14.53 27.36 -2.21
N TRP A 564 -15.34 26.61 -2.97
CA TRP A 564 -16.73 26.99 -3.29
C TRP A 564 -17.76 25.86 -3.31
N THR A 565 -17.34 24.60 -3.08
CA THR A 565 -18.25 23.43 -3.07
C THR A 565 -18.66 22.98 -1.67
N GLY A 566 -18.30 23.74 -0.61
CA GLY A 566 -18.54 23.36 0.79
C GLY A 566 -17.41 22.51 1.36
N PHE A 567 -17.55 22.08 2.60
CA PHE A 567 -16.50 21.41 3.39
C PHE A 567 -16.89 19.99 3.81
N ASP A 568 -17.75 19.29 3.08
CA ASP A 568 -18.14 17.90 3.36
C ASP A 568 -17.27 16.91 2.59
N TYR A 569 -15.94 17.00 2.77
CA TYR A 569 -14.98 16.12 2.12
C TYR A 569 -14.06 15.41 3.11
N TYR A 570 -14.13 14.08 3.12
CA TYR A 570 -13.47 13.23 4.10
C TYR A 570 -12.67 12.09 3.46
N SER A 571 -11.58 11.71 4.15
CA SER A 571 -10.80 10.52 3.84
C SER A 571 -11.18 9.33 4.73
N ALA A 572 -11.66 9.62 5.95
CA ALA A 572 -12.28 8.70 6.89
C ALA A 572 -13.26 9.50 7.76
N PRO A 573 -14.20 8.89 8.51
CA PRO A 573 -15.27 9.61 9.21
C PRO A 573 -14.86 10.81 10.06
N ASN A 574 -13.69 10.75 10.73
CA ASN A 574 -13.16 11.84 11.55
C ASN A 574 -11.95 12.55 10.92
N TYR A 575 -11.59 12.19 9.69
CA TYR A 575 -10.40 12.71 9.02
C TYR A 575 -10.78 13.38 7.70
N PRO A 576 -10.78 14.72 7.63
CA PRO A 576 -11.02 15.43 6.39
C PRO A 576 -10.02 15.06 5.29
N TYR A 577 -10.46 15.14 4.06
CA TYR A 577 -9.58 15.18 2.91
C TYR A 577 -8.87 16.55 2.85
N ARG A 578 -7.91 16.69 1.98
CA ARG A 578 -7.12 17.92 1.85
C ARG A 578 -7.90 19.08 1.22
N ASP A 579 -7.65 20.28 1.73
CA ASP A 579 -8.11 21.53 1.10
C ASP A 579 -7.37 21.81 -0.21
N PHE A 580 -7.76 22.89 -0.90
CA PHE A 580 -7.04 23.40 -2.06
C PHE A 580 -5.55 23.60 -1.78
N MET A 581 -4.74 23.11 -2.72
CA MET A 581 -3.30 23.22 -2.64
C MET A 581 -2.64 23.27 -4.03
N ILE A 582 -1.60 24.09 -4.14
CA ILE A 582 -0.74 24.13 -5.32
C ILE A 582 0.56 23.38 -5.00
N ARG A 583 0.92 22.47 -5.88
CA ARG A 583 2.16 21.68 -5.78
C ARG A 583 3.01 21.89 -7.01
N PHE A 584 4.30 21.93 -6.76
CA PHE A 584 5.33 21.95 -7.79
C PHE A 584 6.24 20.74 -7.63
N GLY A 585 6.66 20.15 -8.75
CA GLY A 585 7.59 19.03 -8.74
C GLY A 585 8.50 19.05 -9.97
N LEU A 586 9.65 18.41 -9.80
CA LEU A 586 10.70 18.29 -10.80
C LEU A 586 11.25 16.87 -10.82
N VAL A 587 11.43 16.30 -12.01
CA VAL A 587 12.24 15.09 -12.21
C VAL A 587 13.34 15.40 -13.20
N TRP A 588 14.56 15.11 -12.82
CA TRP A 588 15.73 15.31 -13.65
C TRP A 588 16.49 13.99 -13.83
N ASN A 589 16.64 13.57 -15.08
CA ASN A 589 17.32 12.34 -15.46
C ASN A 589 18.65 12.66 -16.12
N PHE A 590 19.72 12.09 -15.59
CA PHE A 590 21.06 12.19 -16.12
C PHE A 590 21.49 10.83 -16.67
N PHE A 591 21.89 10.82 -17.93
CA PHE A 591 22.59 9.72 -18.59
C PHE A 591 24.01 10.18 -18.87
N LEU A 592 25.00 9.52 -18.30
CA LEU A 592 26.42 9.81 -18.49
C LEU A 592 27.02 8.98 -19.60
#